data_0d1dd2f528d4a7022497054ba6f736cd
#
_entry.id   0d1dd2f528d4a7022497054ba6f736cd
#
_cell.length_a   1.000
_cell.length_b   1.000
_cell.length_c   1.000
_cell.angle_alpha   90.00
_cell.angle_beta   90.00
_cell.angle_gamma   90.00
#
_symmetry.space_group_name_H-M   'P 1'
#
loop_
_entity.id
_entity.type
_entity.pdbx_description
1 polymer ?
#
loop_
_entity_poly.entity_id
_entity_poly.type
_entity_poly.pdbx_seq_one_letter_code
_entity_poly.pdbx_strand_id
1 'polypeptide(L)'
;MAEKMVMVGVLPEAIVIDPGDQVVWFSNAGNIKIEFDAQRCPFSSNVLQAPPGIRLLSGPTRAGLNPGSYRYRLSLNDVVVAHGEVILRAK
;
A
#
# COMPACT_ATOMS: atom_id res chain seq x y z
N MET A 1 -6.45 2.08 -15.79
CA MET A 1 -5.66 1.72 -14.59
C MET A 1 -5.01 2.98 -14.03
N ALA A 2 -5.25 3.30 -12.79
CA ALA A 2 -4.73 4.51 -12.18
C ALA A 2 -3.72 4.19 -11.07
N GLU A 3 -2.83 5.15 -10.81
CA GLU A 3 -1.91 5.07 -9.68
C GLU A 3 -2.36 6.03 -8.60
N LYS A 4 -2.31 5.59 -7.34
CA LYS A 4 -2.49 6.44 -6.19
C LYS A 4 -1.15 6.60 -5.49
N MET A 5 -0.61 7.81 -5.53
CA MET A 5 0.70 8.11 -4.94
C MET A 5 0.53 8.45 -3.46
N VAL A 6 1.33 7.81 -2.62
CA VAL A 6 1.38 8.09 -1.19
C VAL A 6 2.79 8.55 -0.84
N MET A 7 2.89 9.77 -0.34
CA MET A 7 4.15 10.30 0.19
C MET A 7 4.21 9.94 1.68
N VAL A 8 5.18 9.10 2.03
CA VAL A 8 5.40 8.74 3.42
C VAL A 8 5.97 9.93 4.19
N GLY A 9 5.32 10.30 5.28
CA GLY A 9 5.62 11.53 6.04
C GLY A 9 4.45 12.51 6.03
N VAL A 10 3.57 12.40 5.04
CA VAL A 10 2.26 13.06 5.04
C VAL A 10 1.27 11.93 4.97
N LEU A 11 0.73 11.52 6.10
CA LEU A 11 -0.05 10.31 6.22
C LEU A 11 -1.49 10.48 5.74
N PRO A 12 -1.88 9.98 4.57
CA PRO A 12 -3.26 9.59 4.39
C PRO A 12 -3.46 8.27 5.14
N GLU A 13 -4.36 8.26 6.09
CA GLU A 13 -4.70 7.04 6.82
C GLU A 13 -5.43 6.04 5.94
N ALA A 14 -6.08 6.53 4.89
CA ALA A 14 -6.84 5.71 3.95
C ALA A 14 -6.56 6.13 2.51
N ILE A 15 -6.41 5.13 1.65
CA ILE A 15 -6.20 5.31 0.21
C ILE A 15 -7.36 4.64 -0.50
N VAL A 16 -8.18 5.40 -1.20
CA VAL A 16 -9.35 4.87 -1.91
C VAL A 16 -8.96 4.57 -3.36
N ILE A 17 -9.18 3.33 -3.79
CA ILE A 17 -8.84 2.88 -5.14
C ILE A 17 -10.01 2.13 -5.79
N ASP A 18 -9.97 2.05 -7.11
CA ASP A 18 -10.88 1.22 -7.89
C ASP A 18 -10.22 -0.11 -8.26
N PRO A 19 -10.99 -1.14 -8.60
CA PRO A 19 -10.42 -2.41 -9.06
C PRO A 19 -9.48 -2.18 -10.26
N GLY A 20 -8.30 -2.80 -10.19
CA GLY A 20 -7.25 -2.66 -11.20
C GLY A 20 -6.27 -1.53 -10.95
N ASP A 21 -6.57 -0.63 -10.04
CA ASP A 21 -5.65 0.45 -9.66
C ASP A 21 -4.46 -0.11 -8.88
N GLN A 22 -3.38 0.65 -8.86
CA GLN A 22 -2.23 0.34 -8.01
C GLN A 22 -1.90 1.52 -7.10
N VAL A 23 -1.18 1.24 -6.03
CA VAL A 23 -0.68 2.23 -5.09
C VAL A 23 0.83 2.33 -5.22
N VAL A 24 1.35 3.55 -5.14
CA VAL A 24 2.78 3.81 -5.15
C VAL A 24 3.13 4.53 -3.86
N TRP A 25 4.00 3.93 -3.06
CA TRP A 25 4.54 4.57 -1.85
C TRP A 25 5.93 5.11 -2.13
N PHE A 26 6.30 6.17 -1.45
CA PHE A 26 7.60 6.78 -1.62
C PHE A 26 8.09 7.38 -0.30
N SER A 27 9.36 7.17 0.01
CA SER A 27 10.01 7.78 1.17
C SER A 27 11.48 8.07 0.86
N ASN A 28 11.95 9.24 1.30
CA ASN A 28 13.37 9.56 1.33
C ASN A 28 13.99 9.33 2.71
N ALA A 29 13.15 9.00 3.71
CA ALA A 29 13.60 8.94 5.11
C ALA A 29 14.26 7.62 5.49
N GLY A 30 14.03 6.55 4.73
CA GLY A 30 14.60 5.25 5.04
C GLY A 30 14.01 4.15 4.17
N ASN A 31 14.40 2.91 4.45
CA ASN A 31 13.83 1.74 3.79
C ASN A 31 12.36 1.61 4.19
N ILE A 32 11.49 1.63 3.19
CA ILE A 32 10.06 1.49 3.41
C ILE A 32 9.64 0.04 3.27
N LYS A 33 8.77 -0.41 4.16
CA LYS A 33 8.18 -1.73 4.10
C LYS A 33 6.68 -1.62 4.39
N ILE A 34 5.89 -2.19 3.50
CA ILE A 34 4.43 -2.25 3.61
C ILE A 34 4.04 -3.70 3.79
N GLU A 35 3.31 -4.00 4.87
CA GLU A 35 2.88 -5.35 5.17
C GLU A 35 1.36 -5.41 5.34
N PHE A 36 0.73 -6.23 4.50
CA PHE A 36 -0.67 -6.60 4.65
C PHE A 36 -0.77 -7.97 5.32
N ASP A 37 -1.92 -8.27 5.91
CA ASP A 37 -2.22 -9.62 6.34
C ASP A 37 -2.22 -10.55 5.12
N ALA A 38 -1.53 -11.68 5.20
CA ALA A 38 -1.42 -12.61 4.08
C ALA A 38 -2.78 -13.15 3.62
N GLN A 39 -3.77 -13.20 4.51
CA GLN A 39 -5.11 -13.67 4.20
C GLN A 39 -6.05 -12.55 3.75
N ARG A 40 -5.62 -11.30 3.88
CA ARG A 40 -6.43 -10.15 3.50
C ARG A 40 -5.54 -9.08 2.86
N CYS A 41 -5.07 -9.38 1.66
CA CYS A 41 -4.21 -8.51 0.88
C CYS A 41 -4.81 -8.24 -0.48
N PRO A 42 -4.90 -6.95 -0.90
CA PRO A 42 -5.49 -6.63 -2.20
C PRO A 42 -4.52 -6.82 -3.37
N PHE A 43 -3.25 -7.05 -3.08
CA PHE A 43 -2.21 -7.15 -4.11
C PHE A 43 -1.61 -8.56 -4.16
N SER A 44 -0.83 -8.85 -5.18
CA SER A 44 -0.25 -10.18 -5.37
C SER A 44 0.80 -10.53 -4.32
N SER A 45 1.44 -9.53 -3.71
CA SER A 45 2.39 -9.72 -2.60
C SER A 45 1.90 -8.99 -1.36
N ASN A 46 1.93 -9.65 -0.21
CA ASN A 46 1.52 -9.04 1.05
C ASN A 46 2.65 -8.29 1.75
N VAL A 47 3.87 -8.42 1.29
CA VAL A 47 5.04 -7.68 1.81
C VAL A 47 5.72 -6.99 0.64
N LEU A 48 5.86 -5.66 0.76
CA LEU A 48 6.45 -4.81 -0.26
C LEU A 48 7.54 -3.97 0.38
N GLN A 49 8.70 -3.86 -0.26
CA GLN A 49 9.86 -3.12 0.28
C GLN A 49 10.56 -2.33 -0.81
N ALA A 50 11.10 -1.17 -0.44
CA ALA A 50 11.94 -0.38 -1.32
C ALA A 50 12.96 0.42 -0.51
N PRO A 51 14.17 0.65 -1.06
CA PRO A 51 15.15 1.55 -0.42
C PRO A 51 14.71 3.00 -0.53
N PRO A 52 15.39 3.91 0.22
CA PRO A 52 15.07 5.35 0.16
C PRO A 52 15.18 5.88 -1.27
N GLY A 53 14.25 6.77 -1.63
CA GLY A 53 14.26 7.42 -2.92
C GLY A 53 13.75 6.58 -4.08
N ILE A 54 13.37 5.33 -3.84
CA ILE A 54 12.84 4.42 -4.85
C ILE A 54 11.33 4.25 -4.64
N ARG A 55 10.58 4.35 -5.71
CA ARG A 55 9.13 4.14 -5.67
C ARG A 55 8.82 2.68 -5.38
N LEU A 56 7.93 2.45 -4.42
CA LEU A 56 7.43 1.12 -4.09
C LEU A 56 6.06 0.94 -4.74
N LEU A 57 6.00 0.12 -5.77
CA LEU A 57 4.77 -0.14 -6.51
C LEU A 57 4.10 -1.40 -5.99
N SER A 58 2.80 -1.30 -5.71
CA SER A 58 2.00 -2.46 -5.29
C SER A 58 1.71 -3.42 -6.44
N GLY A 59 1.74 -2.93 -7.67
CA GLY A 59 1.11 -3.60 -8.79
C GLY A 59 -0.42 -3.46 -8.72
N PRO A 60 -1.14 -3.93 -9.73
CA PRO A 60 -2.60 -3.83 -9.75
C PRO A 60 -3.24 -4.72 -8.71
N THR A 61 -4.46 -4.38 -8.30
CA THR A 61 -5.25 -5.22 -7.40
C THR A 61 -5.53 -6.57 -8.04
N ARG A 62 -5.60 -7.60 -7.20
CA ARG A 62 -5.95 -8.96 -7.68
C ARG A 62 -7.40 -8.99 -8.16
N ALA A 63 -7.69 -9.88 -9.12
CA ALA A 63 -9.04 -10.10 -9.59
C ALA A 63 -9.90 -10.79 -8.52
N GLY A 64 -11.20 -10.47 -8.52
CA GLY A 64 -12.17 -11.17 -7.68
C GLY A 64 -12.17 -10.75 -6.22
N LEU A 65 -11.56 -9.61 -5.88
CA LEU A 65 -11.56 -9.11 -4.50
C LEU A 65 -12.91 -8.54 -4.10
N ASN A 66 -13.29 -8.75 -2.85
CA ASN A 66 -14.44 -8.07 -2.26
C ASN A 66 -14.10 -6.61 -1.99
N PRO A 67 -15.02 -5.67 -2.24
CA PRO A 67 -14.85 -4.29 -1.82
C PRO A 67 -14.70 -4.20 -0.31
N GLY A 68 -13.98 -3.19 0.16
CA GLY A 68 -13.80 -2.97 1.58
C GLY A 68 -12.41 -2.49 1.92
N SER A 69 -12.09 -2.54 3.20
CA SER A 69 -10.83 -2.04 3.75
C SER A 69 -9.81 -3.15 3.90
N TYR A 70 -8.58 -2.87 3.45
CA TYR A 70 -7.43 -3.75 3.57
C TYR A 70 -6.35 -3.00 4.32
N ARG A 71 -6.09 -3.42 5.56
CA ARG A 71 -5.17 -2.74 6.45
C ARG A 71 -3.74 -3.18 6.24
N TYR A 72 -2.80 -2.23 6.45
CA TYR A 72 -1.37 -2.52 6.36
C TYR A 72 -0.60 -1.81 7.46
N ARG A 73 0.60 -2.33 7.73
CA ARG A 73 1.61 -1.67 8.57
C ARG A 73 2.66 -1.07 7.68
N LEU A 74 3.09 0.14 8.03
CA LEU A 74 4.17 0.82 7.37
C LEU A 74 5.36 0.90 8.31
N SER A 75 6.49 0.38 7.88
CA SER A 75 7.74 0.44 8.63
C SER A 75 8.77 1.26 7.87
N LEU A 76 9.59 2.00 8.61
CA LEU A 76 10.78 2.67 8.10
C LEU A 76 11.98 2.12 8.86
N ASN A 77 12.98 1.59 8.12
CA ASN A 77 14.18 0.98 8.71
C ASN A 77 13.83 -0.05 9.78
N ASP A 78 12.85 -0.92 9.47
CA ASP A 78 12.38 -2.01 10.33
C ASP A 78 11.65 -1.59 11.61
N VAL A 79 11.26 -0.32 11.71
CA VAL A 79 10.46 0.19 12.82
C VAL A 79 9.07 0.55 12.30
N VAL A 80 8.04 -0.03 12.89
CA VAL A 80 6.65 0.31 12.55
C VAL A 80 6.37 1.74 12.96
N VAL A 81 6.06 2.60 12.00
CA VAL A 81 5.82 4.03 12.24
C VAL A 81 4.38 4.43 11.99
N ALA A 82 3.62 3.62 11.28
CA ALA A 82 2.23 3.95 10.95
C ALA A 82 1.44 2.70 10.56
N HIS A 83 0.13 2.86 10.61
CA HIS A 83 -0.83 1.91 10.06
C HIS A 83 -1.72 2.66 9.09
N GLY A 84 -2.07 2.02 8.00
CA GLY A 84 -2.97 2.60 7.02
C GLY A 84 -3.93 1.57 6.48
N GLU A 85 -4.78 2.00 5.56
CA GLU A 85 -5.68 1.08 4.89
C GLU A 85 -5.86 1.47 3.43
N VAL A 86 -6.05 0.47 2.60
CA VAL A 86 -6.47 0.62 1.22
C VAL A 86 -7.94 0.26 1.17
N ILE A 87 -8.75 1.20 0.69
CA ILE A 87 -10.19 0.99 0.54
C ILE A 87 -10.48 0.73 -0.93
N LEU A 88 -10.93 -0.49 -1.22
CA LEU A 88 -11.32 -0.89 -2.56
C LEU A 88 -12.79 -0.62 -2.75
N ARG A 89 -13.12 0.23 -3.71
CA ARG A 89 -14.51 0.57 -4.00
C ARG A 89 -15.19 -0.54 -4.79
N ALA A 90 -16.49 -0.67 -4.61
CA ALA A 90 -17.32 -1.51 -5.45
C ALA A 90 -17.40 -0.89 -6.84
N LYS A 91 -17.39 -1.75 -7.85
CA LYS A 91 -17.48 -1.30 -9.21
C LYS A 91 -18.94 -1.36 -9.69
#